data_4b721f72440fabdb758586e57bf463ec
#
_entry.id   4b721f72440fabdb758586e57bf463ec
#
_cell.length_a   1.000
_cell.length_b   1.000
_cell.length_c   1.000
_cell.angle_alpha   90.00
_cell.angle_beta   90.00
_cell.angle_gamma   90.00
#
_symmetry.space_group_name_H-M   'P 1'
#
loop_
_entity.id
_entity.type
_entity.pdbx_description
1 polymer ?
#
loop_
_entity_poly.entity_id
_entity_poly.type
_entity_poly.pdbx_seq_one_letter_code
_entity_poly.pdbx_strand_id
1 'polypeptide(L)'
;MTLKMSDIAKMANVSRSAVSLALNGKPGVSTQTRKKIFEIIDEQGYKPLRKRKKGGVRKLASINLIIVSDKKGIVNRNYRSLPFFDHLVSSLTQNVSGFGGQIQIDTLMIDTLSQDLKKLLETTVIDNALVLGTDLKPDNIRFINDKIKHVVFVDTYYDDVNADFVTMNNFQGTYMAANYIIKKGYKKIGYAASNKLISNFTERRRGFRQALKEHAMSVPVKYFYSIDPTKLTPDSKIGEFDTNDLPDIIFCEDDYMALRLMKEFIRKGLSIPNDIAIMGFDDIYEGVLVTPELTTIHVPIDQIVNQVILQLQGQVADTNWEPQKCLVSTRLVERESM
;
A
#
# COMPACT_ATOMS: atom_id res chain seq x y z
N MET A 1 -41.10 32.80 -12.20
CA MET A 1 -39.73 33.18 -12.66
C MET A 1 -38.73 32.43 -11.81
N THR A 2 -37.73 31.79 -12.43
CA THR A 2 -36.71 31.05 -11.68
C THR A 2 -35.64 32.04 -11.18
N LEU A 3 -35.53 32.23 -9.87
CA LEU A 3 -34.55 33.10 -9.27
C LEU A 3 -33.12 32.67 -9.62
N LYS A 4 -32.29 33.66 -9.93
CA LYS A 4 -30.87 33.49 -10.26
C LYS A 4 -29.98 33.90 -9.07
N MET A 5 -28.73 33.42 -9.03
CA MET A 5 -27.75 33.85 -8.01
C MET A 5 -27.51 35.38 -8.00
N SER A 6 -27.70 36.05 -9.16
CA SER A 6 -27.65 37.49 -9.28
C SER A 6 -28.77 38.20 -8.51
N ASP A 7 -29.91 37.55 -8.37
CA ASP A 7 -31.08 38.16 -7.71
C ASP A 7 -30.92 38.04 -6.18
N ILE A 8 -30.39 36.93 -5.70
CA ILE A 8 -29.97 36.75 -4.29
C ILE A 8 -28.89 37.76 -3.91
N ALA A 9 -27.90 38.01 -4.81
CA ALA A 9 -26.85 38.98 -4.58
C ALA A 9 -27.40 40.41 -4.42
N LYS A 10 -28.38 40.80 -5.27
CA LYS A 10 -29.08 42.11 -5.18
C LYS A 10 -29.88 42.21 -3.86
N MET A 11 -30.63 41.20 -3.48
CA MET A 11 -31.44 41.19 -2.25
C MET A 11 -30.56 41.26 -0.98
N ALA A 12 -29.42 40.56 -0.98
CA ALA A 12 -28.47 40.59 0.12
C ALA A 12 -27.59 41.84 0.14
N ASN A 13 -27.62 42.65 -0.93
CA ASN A 13 -26.75 43.80 -1.17
C ASN A 13 -25.26 43.44 -1.11
N VAL A 14 -24.88 42.36 -1.83
CA VAL A 14 -23.51 41.86 -1.94
C VAL A 14 -23.17 41.51 -3.41
N SER A 15 -21.88 41.24 -3.67
CA SER A 15 -21.48 40.79 -4.99
C SER A 15 -21.94 39.33 -5.26
N ARG A 16 -22.11 38.97 -6.52
CA ARG A 16 -22.39 37.58 -6.92
C ARG A 16 -21.32 36.62 -6.48
N SER A 17 -20.06 37.05 -6.40
CA SER A 17 -18.92 36.29 -5.86
C SER A 17 -19.10 36.03 -4.37
N ALA A 18 -19.57 36.99 -3.58
CA ALA A 18 -19.84 36.79 -2.14
C ALA A 18 -20.94 35.75 -1.91
N VAL A 19 -22.02 35.77 -2.70
CA VAL A 19 -23.06 34.72 -2.63
C VAL A 19 -22.46 33.35 -2.99
N SER A 20 -21.62 33.29 -4.02
CA SER A 20 -20.92 32.05 -4.40
C SER A 20 -19.99 31.53 -3.32
N LEU A 21 -19.24 32.41 -2.64
CA LEU A 21 -18.36 32.05 -1.53
C LEU A 21 -19.17 31.56 -0.31
N ALA A 22 -20.29 32.24 0.00
CA ALA A 22 -21.19 31.84 1.08
C ALA A 22 -21.78 30.45 0.84
N LEU A 23 -22.36 30.20 -0.34
CA LEU A 23 -22.94 28.92 -0.74
C LEU A 23 -21.93 27.75 -0.77
N ASN A 24 -20.65 28.05 -1.04
CA ASN A 24 -19.60 27.04 -1.11
C ASN A 24 -18.78 26.90 0.18
N GLY A 25 -19.15 27.58 1.26
CA GLY A 25 -18.45 27.50 2.55
C GLY A 25 -17.02 28.09 2.54
N LYS A 26 -16.65 28.86 1.48
CA LYS A 26 -15.30 29.38 1.34
C LYS A 26 -15.06 30.64 2.21
N PRO A 27 -13.83 30.90 2.69
CA PRO A 27 -13.47 32.16 3.34
C PRO A 27 -13.62 33.34 2.39
N GLY A 28 -13.76 34.58 2.96
CA GLY A 28 -13.92 35.81 2.17
C GLY A 28 -15.32 36.45 2.31
N VAL A 29 -16.19 35.93 3.16
CA VAL A 29 -17.49 36.48 3.53
C VAL A 29 -17.62 36.45 5.05
N SER A 30 -18.00 37.56 5.68
CA SER A 30 -18.21 37.62 7.13
C SER A 30 -19.35 36.69 7.56
N THR A 31 -19.31 36.23 8.85
CA THR A 31 -20.34 35.37 9.41
C THR A 31 -21.74 36.00 9.34
N GLN A 32 -21.81 37.31 9.56
CA GLN A 32 -23.06 38.08 9.49
C GLN A 32 -23.61 38.17 8.08
N THR A 33 -22.74 38.44 7.11
CA THR A 33 -23.13 38.47 5.68
C THR A 33 -23.54 37.10 5.19
N ARG A 34 -22.87 36.05 5.63
CA ARG A 34 -23.21 34.66 5.30
C ARG A 34 -24.60 34.32 5.84
N LYS A 35 -24.90 34.65 7.09
CA LYS A 35 -26.21 34.42 7.71
C LYS A 35 -27.32 35.09 6.91
N LYS A 36 -27.16 36.39 6.59
CA LYS A 36 -28.11 37.17 5.77
C LYS A 36 -28.37 36.53 4.39
N ILE A 37 -27.33 36.02 3.73
CA ILE A 37 -27.46 35.36 2.43
C ILE A 37 -28.30 34.08 2.54
N PHE A 38 -28.10 33.27 3.59
CA PHE A 38 -28.85 32.03 3.80
C PHE A 38 -30.32 32.31 4.17
N GLU A 39 -30.58 33.31 5.01
CA GLU A 39 -31.96 33.73 5.34
C GLU A 39 -32.73 34.11 4.08
N ILE A 40 -32.15 34.91 3.18
CA ILE A 40 -32.78 35.28 1.90
C ILE A 40 -32.97 34.05 0.99
N ILE A 41 -32.02 33.13 0.96
CA ILE A 41 -32.13 31.89 0.17
C ILE A 41 -33.30 31.05 0.66
N ASP A 42 -33.46 30.90 1.97
CA ASP A 42 -34.53 30.12 2.57
C ASP A 42 -35.90 30.79 2.38
N GLU A 43 -36.01 32.09 2.62
CA GLU A 43 -37.23 32.88 2.39
C GLU A 43 -37.72 32.86 0.95
N GLN A 44 -36.79 32.92 0.00
CA GLN A 44 -37.10 32.98 -1.43
C GLN A 44 -37.16 31.59 -2.09
N GLY A 45 -36.92 30.51 -1.35
CA GLY A 45 -36.89 29.15 -1.87
C GLY A 45 -35.86 28.95 -3.02
N TYR A 46 -34.75 29.72 -2.99
CA TYR A 46 -33.74 29.67 -4.05
C TYR A 46 -32.99 28.34 -4.01
N LYS A 47 -33.09 27.57 -5.10
CA LYS A 47 -32.30 26.34 -5.30
C LYS A 47 -31.22 26.63 -6.33
N PRO A 48 -29.90 26.52 -5.98
CA PRO A 48 -28.82 26.72 -6.95
C PRO A 48 -29.02 25.80 -8.18
N LEU A 49 -29.00 26.36 -9.38
CA LEU A 49 -29.15 25.65 -10.65
C LEU A 49 -28.05 24.61 -10.93
N ARG A 50 -26.90 24.79 -10.29
CA ARG A 50 -25.88 23.75 -10.15
C ARG A 50 -26.01 23.17 -8.74
N LYS A 51 -26.71 22.06 -8.58
CA LYS A 51 -26.19 21.04 -7.68
C LYS A 51 -24.74 20.82 -8.17
N ARG A 52 -23.74 21.48 -7.52
CA ARG A 52 -22.47 20.78 -7.42
C ARG A 52 -22.93 19.43 -6.89
N LYS A 53 -22.76 18.38 -7.71
CA LYS A 53 -22.43 17.10 -7.14
C LYS A 53 -21.30 17.47 -6.17
N LYS A 54 -21.60 17.69 -4.86
CA LYS A 54 -20.67 17.19 -3.90
C LYS A 54 -20.45 15.81 -4.48
N GLY A 55 -19.24 15.55 -4.94
CA GLY A 55 -18.76 14.20 -4.98
C GLY A 55 -18.98 13.72 -3.55
N GLY A 56 -20.19 13.42 -3.21
CA GLY A 56 -20.54 12.70 -2.02
C GLY A 56 -19.89 11.39 -2.35
N VAL A 57 -18.70 11.19 -1.78
CA VAL A 57 -18.16 9.88 -1.56
C VAL A 57 -19.38 9.07 -1.16
N ARG A 58 -19.94 8.26 -2.09
CA ARG A 58 -21.01 7.35 -1.73
C ARG A 58 -20.46 6.59 -0.57
N LYS A 59 -21.06 6.74 0.61
CA LYS A 59 -20.59 6.07 1.81
C LYS A 59 -20.54 4.60 1.45
N LEU A 60 -19.34 4.03 1.43
CA LEU A 60 -19.18 2.60 1.39
C LEU A 60 -19.67 2.13 2.77
N ALA A 61 -20.97 1.81 2.84
CA ALA A 61 -21.61 1.50 4.12
C ALA A 61 -21.03 0.22 4.75
N SER A 62 -20.64 -0.74 3.89
CA SER A 62 -19.98 -1.97 4.30
C SER A 62 -18.93 -2.36 3.26
N ILE A 63 -17.77 -2.79 3.74
CA ILE A 63 -16.67 -3.33 2.94
C ILE A 63 -16.25 -4.66 3.56
N ASN A 64 -16.06 -5.68 2.74
CA ASN A 64 -15.44 -6.92 3.17
C ASN A 64 -13.94 -6.87 2.86
N LEU A 65 -13.10 -6.99 3.88
CA LEU A 65 -11.68 -7.26 3.71
C LEU A 65 -11.47 -8.78 3.69
N ILE A 66 -11.24 -9.31 2.51
CA ILE A 66 -10.98 -10.74 2.32
C ILE A 66 -9.46 -10.94 2.35
N ILE A 67 -9.00 -11.71 3.32
CA ILE A 67 -7.59 -12.07 3.46
C ILE A 67 -7.43 -13.51 2.97
N VAL A 68 -6.68 -13.68 1.88
CA VAL A 68 -6.41 -15.02 1.36
C VAL A 68 -5.10 -15.53 1.95
N SER A 69 -5.21 -16.57 2.77
CA SER A 69 -4.09 -17.16 3.52
C SER A 69 -3.58 -18.43 2.85
N ASP A 70 -2.25 -18.56 2.76
CA ASP A 70 -1.54 -19.76 2.33
C ASP A 70 -0.70 -20.31 3.50
N LYS A 71 -0.82 -21.59 3.82
CA LYS A 71 -0.03 -22.24 4.88
C LYS A 71 1.48 -22.13 4.64
N LYS A 72 1.89 -22.08 3.38
CA LYS A 72 3.30 -22.00 2.95
C LYS A 72 3.68 -20.63 2.41
N GLY A 73 2.72 -19.70 2.34
CA GLY A 73 2.87 -18.36 1.80
C GLY A 73 3.43 -17.35 2.79
N ILE A 74 3.42 -16.09 2.38
CA ILE A 74 3.72 -14.94 3.23
C ILE A 74 2.54 -14.66 4.16
N VAL A 75 1.33 -14.56 3.60
CA VAL A 75 0.09 -14.37 4.37
C VAL A 75 -0.36 -15.72 4.91
N ASN A 76 0.27 -16.20 5.96
CA ASN A 76 -0.11 -17.41 6.68
C ASN A 76 -0.98 -17.06 7.91
N ARG A 77 -1.32 -18.06 8.75
CA ARG A 77 -2.16 -17.84 9.95
C ARG A 77 -1.60 -16.82 10.93
N ASN A 78 -0.28 -16.58 10.89
CA ASN A 78 0.41 -15.67 11.79
C ASN A 78 0.77 -14.33 11.09
N TYR A 79 0.18 -14.01 9.94
CA TYR A 79 0.53 -12.82 9.16
C TYR A 79 0.47 -11.51 9.98
N ARG A 80 -0.41 -11.44 11.00
CA ARG A 80 -0.49 -10.28 11.91
C ARG A 80 0.74 -10.12 12.82
N SER A 81 1.57 -11.15 12.96
CA SER A 81 2.86 -10.99 13.65
C SER A 81 3.93 -10.34 12.76
N LEU A 82 3.62 -10.10 11.49
CA LEU A 82 4.44 -9.33 10.57
C LEU A 82 3.97 -7.87 10.59
N PRO A 83 4.77 -6.91 11.11
CA PRO A 83 4.37 -5.51 11.31
C PRO A 83 3.81 -4.82 10.07
N PHE A 84 4.34 -5.12 8.88
CA PHE A 84 3.81 -4.59 7.62
C PHE A 84 2.32 -4.90 7.44
N PHE A 85 1.93 -6.19 7.59
CA PHE A 85 0.53 -6.59 7.39
C PHE A 85 -0.38 -6.12 8.52
N ASP A 86 0.11 -6.08 9.75
CA ASP A 86 -0.66 -5.53 10.86
C ASP A 86 -0.95 -4.05 10.65
N HIS A 87 0.05 -3.27 10.24
CA HIS A 87 -0.12 -1.85 9.89
C HIS A 87 -1.08 -1.68 8.70
N LEU A 88 -0.95 -2.46 7.62
CA LEU A 88 -1.83 -2.38 6.46
C LEU A 88 -3.29 -2.65 6.82
N VAL A 89 -3.58 -3.72 7.56
CA VAL A 89 -4.94 -4.09 7.99
C VAL A 89 -5.50 -3.06 8.96
N SER A 90 -4.69 -2.57 9.90
CA SER A 90 -5.09 -1.55 10.85
C SER A 90 -5.41 -0.22 10.16
N SER A 91 -4.56 0.22 9.22
CA SER A 91 -4.78 1.44 8.44
C SER A 91 -6.03 1.34 7.56
N LEU A 92 -6.27 0.19 6.89
CA LEU A 92 -7.51 -0.07 6.15
C LEU A 92 -8.74 0.06 7.05
N THR A 93 -8.70 -0.57 8.22
CA THR A 93 -9.83 -0.57 9.18
C THR A 93 -10.13 0.84 9.70
N GLN A 94 -9.09 1.60 10.06
CA GLN A 94 -9.24 2.96 10.56
C GLN A 94 -9.79 3.91 9.48
N ASN A 95 -9.27 3.82 8.25
CA ASN A 95 -9.72 4.68 7.16
C ASN A 95 -11.17 4.41 6.78
N VAL A 96 -11.59 3.15 6.66
CA VAL A 96 -13.00 2.80 6.38
C VAL A 96 -13.92 3.32 7.49
N SER A 97 -13.55 3.14 8.76
CA SER A 97 -14.31 3.66 9.91
C SER A 97 -14.39 5.18 9.91
N GLY A 98 -13.30 5.88 9.53
CA GLY A 98 -13.24 7.33 9.42
C GLY A 98 -14.25 7.91 8.41
N PHE A 99 -14.59 7.17 7.36
CA PHE A 99 -15.65 7.51 6.40
C PHE A 99 -17.06 7.10 6.87
N GLY A 100 -17.20 6.55 8.07
CA GLY A 100 -18.45 6.07 8.64
C GLY A 100 -18.93 4.77 8.00
N GLY A 101 -18.05 4.00 7.39
CA GLY A 101 -18.26 2.64 6.92
C GLY A 101 -17.96 1.60 7.99
N GLN A 102 -18.39 0.37 7.75
CA GLN A 102 -18.03 -0.80 8.54
C GLN A 102 -17.16 -1.72 7.70
N ILE A 103 -16.18 -2.36 8.32
CA ILE A 103 -15.34 -3.37 7.69
C ILE A 103 -15.60 -4.72 8.35
N GLN A 104 -15.91 -5.71 7.54
CA GLN A 104 -15.94 -7.11 7.94
C GLN A 104 -14.68 -7.78 7.42
N ILE A 105 -14.01 -8.55 8.25
CA ILE A 105 -12.77 -9.26 7.86
C ILE A 105 -13.07 -10.74 7.78
N ASP A 106 -12.87 -11.31 6.59
CA ASP A 106 -13.03 -12.73 6.31
C ASP A 106 -11.67 -13.31 5.88
N THR A 107 -11.32 -14.48 6.39
CA THR A 107 -10.09 -15.18 6.00
C THR A 107 -10.43 -16.45 5.24
N LEU A 108 -9.95 -16.56 4.01
CA LEU A 108 -10.12 -17.71 3.14
C LEU A 108 -8.78 -18.43 2.95
N MET A 109 -8.81 -19.75 2.77
CA MET A 109 -7.59 -20.52 2.48
C MET A 109 -7.39 -20.65 0.96
N ILE A 110 -6.17 -20.46 0.49
CA ILE A 110 -5.85 -20.55 -0.94
C ILE A 110 -6.16 -21.96 -1.51
N ASP A 111 -5.89 -23.02 -0.72
CA ASP A 111 -6.12 -24.40 -1.13
C ASP A 111 -7.61 -24.72 -1.35
N THR A 112 -8.52 -24.04 -0.65
CA THR A 112 -9.98 -24.23 -0.68
C THR A 112 -10.72 -22.98 -1.15
N LEU A 113 -10.02 -22.02 -1.77
CA LEU A 113 -10.53 -20.69 -2.12
C LEU A 113 -11.88 -20.72 -2.83
N SER A 114 -12.04 -21.61 -3.81
CA SER A 114 -13.29 -21.72 -4.58
C SER A 114 -14.49 -22.13 -3.72
N GLN A 115 -14.28 -23.09 -2.79
CA GLN A 115 -15.33 -23.57 -1.90
C GLN A 115 -15.64 -22.55 -0.80
N ASP A 116 -14.60 -21.99 -0.19
CA ASP A 116 -14.71 -21.01 0.89
C ASP A 116 -15.38 -19.72 0.42
N LEU A 117 -14.99 -19.20 -0.77
CA LEU A 117 -15.61 -18.01 -1.34
C LEU A 117 -17.08 -18.26 -1.69
N LYS A 118 -17.41 -19.41 -2.29
CA LYS A 118 -18.80 -19.77 -2.59
C LYS A 118 -19.65 -19.78 -1.32
N LYS A 119 -19.18 -20.46 -0.26
CA LYS A 119 -19.87 -20.52 1.03
C LYS A 119 -20.05 -19.14 1.66
N LEU A 120 -19.03 -18.27 1.57
CA LEU A 120 -19.09 -16.90 2.08
C LEU A 120 -20.17 -16.09 1.33
N LEU A 121 -20.22 -16.20 0.00
CA LEU A 121 -21.20 -15.49 -0.83
C LEU A 121 -22.64 -16.02 -0.67
N GLU A 122 -22.83 -17.28 -0.24
CA GLU A 122 -24.13 -17.84 0.09
C GLU A 122 -24.68 -17.31 1.42
N THR A 123 -23.80 -16.94 2.35
CA THR A 123 -24.18 -16.48 3.71
C THR A 123 -24.08 -14.99 3.90
N THR A 124 -23.34 -14.29 3.05
CA THR A 124 -23.06 -12.86 3.17
C THR A 124 -23.17 -12.18 1.81
N VAL A 125 -23.92 -11.08 1.75
CA VAL A 125 -23.97 -10.23 0.54
C VAL A 125 -22.71 -9.37 0.49
N ILE A 126 -21.84 -9.63 -0.47
CA ILE A 126 -20.58 -8.90 -0.67
C ILE A 126 -20.63 -8.16 -2.00
N ASP A 127 -20.99 -6.87 -1.93
CA ASP A 127 -20.97 -5.99 -3.11
C ASP A 127 -19.62 -5.30 -3.29
N ASN A 128 -18.91 -5.02 -2.17
CA ASN A 128 -17.69 -4.23 -2.13
C ASN A 128 -16.63 -4.99 -1.33
N ALA A 129 -15.53 -5.35 -1.96
CA ALA A 129 -14.45 -6.08 -1.32
C ALA A 129 -13.08 -5.45 -1.56
N LEU A 130 -12.24 -5.53 -0.54
CA LEU A 130 -10.79 -5.38 -0.63
C LEU A 130 -10.19 -6.77 -0.43
N VAL A 131 -9.26 -7.17 -1.27
CA VAL A 131 -8.65 -8.49 -1.19
C VAL A 131 -7.15 -8.33 -0.95
N LEU A 132 -6.67 -8.78 0.22
CA LEU A 132 -5.23 -8.90 0.47
C LEU A 132 -4.72 -10.10 -0.33
N GLY A 133 -4.00 -9.81 -1.40
CA GLY A 133 -3.71 -10.75 -2.48
C GLY A 133 -2.25 -11.15 -2.60
N THR A 134 -1.41 -10.93 -1.58
CA THR A 134 0.06 -11.11 -1.61
C THR A 134 0.50 -12.45 -2.22
N ASP A 135 -0.14 -13.55 -1.83
CA ASP A 135 0.19 -14.90 -2.30
C ASP A 135 -0.68 -15.37 -3.49
N LEU A 136 -1.64 -14.54 -3.96
CA LEU A 136 -2.54 -14.91 -5.05
C LEU A 136 -1.80 -14.99 -6.39
N LYS A 137 -2.18 -15.99 -7.19
CA LYS A 137 -1.79 -16.15 -8.59
C LYS A 137 -2.86 -15.54 -9.52
N PRO A 138 -2.52 -15.27 -10.79
CA PRO A 138 -3.47 -14.71 -11.76
C PRO A 138 -4.84 -15.39 -11.81
N ASP A 139 -4.88 -16.71 -11.77
CA ASP A 139 -6.15 -17.47 -11.84
C ASP A 139 -7.02 -17.28 -10.59
N ASN A 140 -6.40 -17.18 -9.40
CA ASN A 140 -7.15 -16.86 -8.17
C ASN A 140 -7.77 -15.47 -8.25
N ILE A 141 -7.02 -14.50 -8.79
CA ILE A 141 -7.48 -13.11 -8.95
C ILE A 141 -8.64 -13.06 -9.93
N ARG A 142 -8.52 -13.67 -11.12
CA ARG A 142 -9.59 -13.75 -12.11
C ARG A 142 -10.84 -14.38 -11.50
N PHE A 143 -10.68 -15.50 -10.77
CA PHE A 143 -11.79 -16.19 -10.12
C PHE A 143 -12.52 -15.30 -9.10
N ILE A 144 -11.81 -14.57 -8.23
CA ILE A 144 -12.42 -13.67 -7.25
C ILE A 144 -13.10 -12.48 -7.97
N ASN A 145 -12.42 -11.90 -8.96
CA ASN A 145 -12.89 -10.75 -9.73
C ASN A 145 -14.22 -11.05 -10.48
N ASP A 146 -14.39 -12.28 -10.93
CA ASP A 146 -15.63 -12.71 -11.61
C ASP A 146 -16.81 -12.93 -10.64
N LYS A 147 -16.57 -13.04 -9.35
CA LYS A 147 -17.58 -13.37 -8.33
C LYS A 147 -18.04 -12.17 -7.52
N ILE A 148 -17.21 -11.15 -7.40
CA ILE A 148 -17.48 -9.96 -6.58
C ILE A 148 -17.60 -8.74 -7.49
N LYS A 149 -18.68 -7.99 -7.32
CA LYS A 149 -19.06 -6.89 -8.23
C LYS A 149 -18.05 -5.74 -8.21
N HIS A 150 -17.61 -5.33 -7.03
CA HIS A 150 -16.62 -4.27 -6.85
C HIS A 150 -15.50 -4.81 -5.98
N VAL A 151 -14.33 -4.98 -6.55
CA VAL A 151 -13.17 -5.55 -5.85
C VAL A 151 -11.89 -4.82 -6.21
N VAL A 152 -11.06 -4.57 -5.21
CA VAL A 152 -9.70 -4.04 -5.38
C VAL A 152 -8.72 -5.00 -4.70
N PHE A 153 -7.73 -5.43 -5.45
CA PHE A 153 -6.64 -6.28 -4.94
C PHE A 153 -5.51 -5.41 -4.39
N VAL A 154 -5.08 -5.74 -3.18
CA VAL A 154 -4.05 -4.99 -2.43
C VAL A 154 -2.83 -5.87 -2.26
N ASP A 155 -1.65 -5.25 -2.33
CA ASP A 155 -0.35 -5.92 -2.13
C ASP A 155 -0.06 -7.04 -3.12
N THR A 156 -0.58 -6.92 -4.32
CA THR A 156 -0.27 -7.78 -5.47
C THR A 156 -0.46 -7.01 -6.77
N TYR A 157 0.15 -7.51 -7.86
CA TYR A 157 0.06 -6.88 -9.16
C TYR A 157 0.41 -7.88 -10.27
N TYR A 158 -0.38 -7.84 -11.35
CA TYR A 158 -0.13 -8.60 -12.58
C TYR A 158 -0.51 -7.78 -13.81
N ASP A 159 0.41 -7.66 -14.78
CA ASP A 159 0.20 -6.90 -16.01
C ASP A 159 -0.89 -7.50 -16.90
N ASP A 160 -0.98 -8.83 -16.93
CA ASP A 160 -1.86 -9.60 -17.81
C ASP A 160 -3.26 -9.88 -17.22
N VAL A 161 -3.56 -9.37 -16.02
CA VAL A 161 -4.87 -9.55 -15.38
C VAL A 161 -5.65 -8.24 -15.43
N ASN A 162 -6.87 -8.30 -15.97
CA ASN A 162 -7.78 -7.16 -16.04
C ASN A 162 -8.58 -7.04 -14.74
N ALA A 163 -7.98 -6.44 -13.72
CA ALA A 163 -8.54 -6.19 -12.41
C ALA A 163 -7.96 -4.92 -11.80
N ASP A 164 -8.62 -4.40 -10.76
CA ASP A 164 -8.12 -3.25 -10.00
C ASP A 164 -7.04 -3.69 -9.01
N PHE A 165 -5.86 -3.08 -9.12
CA PHE A 165 -4.73 -3.33 -8.24
C PHE A 165 -4.22 -2.04 -7.59
N VAL A 166 -3.86 -2.13 -6.32
CA VAL A 166 -3.09 -1.09 -5.64
C VAL A 166 -1.98 -1.74 -4.82
N THR A 167 -0.75 -1.41 -5.14
CA THR A 167 0.42 -1.89 -4.40
C THR A 167 1.53 -0.84 -4.41
N MET A 168 2.63 -1.09 -3.68
CA MET A 168 3.84 -0.29 -3.78
C MET A 168 4.54 -0.53 -5.13
N ASN A 169 5.27 0.47 -5.62
CA ASN A 169 6.12 0.31 -6.80
C ASN A 169 7.43 -0.43 -6.43
N ASN A 170 7.31 -1.76 -6.38
CA ASN A 170 8.42 -2.66 -6.00
C ASN A 170 9.64 -2.50 -6.92
N PHE A 171 9.41 -2.38 -8.24
CA PHE A 171 10.47 -2.18 -9.20
C PHE A 171 11.23 -0.87 -8.96
N GLN A 172 10.51 0.25 -8.84
CA GLN A 172 11.09 1.57 -8.62
C GLN A 172 11.88 1.63 -7.31
N GLY A 173 11.34 1.04 -6.24
CA GLY A 173 12.00 1.04 -4.93
C GLY A 173 13.36 0.34 -4.97
N THR A 174 13.42 -0.85 -5.56
CA THR A 174 14.67 -1.63 -5.62
C THR A 174 15.64 -1.11 -6.68
N TYR A 175 15.14 -0.55 -7.78
CA TYR A 175 15.97 0.16 -8.75
C TYR A 175 16.67 1.36 -8.09
N MET A 176 15.95 2.14 -7.28
CA MET A 176 16.49 3.25 -6.49
C MET A 176 17.50 2.76 -5.44
N ALA A 177 17.19 1.66 -4.74
CA ALA A 177 18.10 1.06 -3.74
C ALA A 177 19.43 0.66 -4.37
N ALA A 178 19.42 -0.06 -5.48
CA ALA A 178 20.64 -0.50 -6.17
C ALA A 178 21.48 0.69 -6.66
N ASN A 179 20.84 1.70 -7.28
CA ASN A 179 21.55 2.91 -7.70
C ASN A 179 22.18 3.66 -6.50
N TYR A 180 21.48 3.69 -5.36
CA TYR A 180 22.02 4.31 -4.15
C TYR A 180 23.23 3.53 -3.60
N ILE A 181 23.17 2.21 -3.54
CA ILE A 181 24.29 1.32 -3.15
C ILE A 181 25.51 1.58 -4.04
N ILE A 182 25.31 1.65 -5.35
CA ILE A 182 26.39 1.91 -6.33
C ILE A 182 26.98 3.31 -6.12
N LYS A 183 26.14 4.33 -5.94
CA LYS A 183 26.54 5.71 -5.69
C LYS A 183 27.37 5.86 -4.42
N LYS A 184 27.07 5.07 -3.37
CA LYS A 184 27.87 5.01 -2.13
C LYS A 184 29.24 4.34 -2.30
N GLY A 185 29.49 3.70 -3.43
CA GLY A 185 30.78 3.12 -3.78
C GLY A 185 30.97 1.64 -3.43
N TYR A 186 29.94 0.95 -2.95
CA TYR A 186 29.97 -0.49 -2.70
C TYR A 186 30.24 -1.28 -3.99
N LYS A 187 31.14 -2.27 -3.93
CA LYS A 187 31.60 -3.05 -5.09
C LYS A 187 31.13 -4.51 -5.02
N LYS A 188 31.28 -5.15 -3.88
CA LYS A 188 30.83 -6.50 -3.62
C LYS A 188 29.40 -6.47 -3.07
N ILE A 189 28.43 -6.60 -3.96
CA ILE A 189 27.01 -6.47 -3.58
C ILE A 189 26.41 -7.87 -3.39
N GLY A 190 25.83 -8.12 -2.22
CA GLY A 190 25.02 -9.28 -1.90
C GLY A 190 23.52 -8.99 -2.01
N TYR A 191 22.73 -10.06 -2.13
CA TYR A 191 21.30 -10.00 -2.24
C TYR A 191 20.66 -11.12 -1.41
N ALA A 192 19.86 -10.75 -0.41
CA ALA A 192 19.06 -11.68 0.37
C ALA A 192 17.65 -11.76 -0.21
N ALA A 193 17.40 -12.87 -0.89
CA ALA A 193 16.16 -13.16 -1.61
C ALA A 193 15.22 -14.02 -0.78
N SER A 194 13.94 -13.73 -0.81
CA SER A 194 12.90 -14.62 -0.29
C SER A 194 12.87 -15.95 -1.05
N ASN A 195 12.69 -17.06 -0.33
CA ASN A 195 12.39 -18.36 -0.93
C ASN A 195 10.92 -18.52 -1.33
N LYS A 196 10.09 -17.50 -1.09
CA LYS A 196 8.68 -17.45 -1.52
C LYS A 196 8.60 -16.69 -2.85
N LEU A 197 7.88 -17.27 -3.81
CA LEU A 197 7.70 -16.69 -5.13
C LEU A 197 6.36 -15.95 -5.19
N ILE A 198 6.40 -14.65 -4.88
CA ILE A 198 5.28 -13.73 -5.02
C ILE A 198 5.61 -12.62 -6.04
N SER A 199 4.57 -11.96 -6.58
CA SER A 199 4.73 -10.89 -7.56
C SER A 199 5.61 -9.75 -7.04
N ASN A 200 5.45 -9.35 -5.78
CA ASN A 200 6.22 -8.27 -5.15
C ASN A 200 7.73 -8.55 -5.19
N PHE A 201 8.16 -9.73 -4.75
CA PHE A 201 9.59 -10.08 -4.77
C PHE A 201 10.13 -10.25 -6.19
N THR A 202 9.32 -10.73 -7.13
CA THR A 202 9.70 -10.79 -8.56
C THR A 202 10.02 -9.40 -9.09
N GLU A 203 9.18 -8.42 -8.79
CA GLU A 203 9.38 -7.03 -9.20
C GLU A 203 10.58 -6.38 -8.48
N ARG A 204 10.77 -6.68 -7.19
CA ARG A 204 11.96 -6.22 -6.42
C ARG A 204 13.24 -6.74 -7.07
N ARG A 205 13.31 -8.03 -7.42
CA ARG A 205 14.48 -8.61 -8.14
C ARG A 205 14.70 -7.98 -9.50
N ARG A 206 13.62 -7.74 -10.23
CA ARG A 206 13.68 -7.13 -11.58
C ARG A 206 14.27 -5.72 -11.51
N GLY A 207 13.79 -4.88 -10.61
CA GLY A 207 14.27 -3.50 -10.43
C GLY A 207 15.73 -3.44 -10.01
N PHE A 208 16.12 -4.26 -9.02
CA PHE A 208 17.48 -4.33 -8.52
C PHE A 208 18.47 -4.78 -9.60
N ARG A 209 18.15 -5.86 -10.31
CA ARG A 209 18.99 -6.38 -11.42
C ARG A 209 19.12 -5.40 -12.56
N GLN A 210 18.04 -4.67 -12.90
CA GLN A 210 18.06 -3.67 -13.97
C GLN A 210 19.06 -2.55 -13.65
N ALA A 211 19.03 -2.00 -12.45
CA ALA A 211 19.98 -0.97 -12.04
C ALA A 211 21.44 -1.47 -12.07
N LEU A 212 21.69 -2.66 -11.52
CA LEU A 212 23.05 -3.24 -11.58
C LEU A 212 23.53 -3.42 -13.01
N LYS A 213 22.67 -3.92 -13.91
CA LYS A 213 22.99 -4.15 -15.33
C LYS A 213 23.39 -2.84 -16.04
N GLU A 214 22.71 -1.74 -15.76
CA GLU A 214 23.01 -0.41 -16.32
C GLU A 214 24.39 0.11 -15.92
N HIS A 215 24.90 -0.37 -14.77
CA HIS A 215 26.25 -0.08 -14.30
C HIS A 215 27.29 -1.19 -14.58
N ALA A 216 26.97 -2.13 -15.47
CA ALA A 216 27.80 -3.29 -15.79
C ALA A 216 28.18 -4.14 -14.55
N MET A 217 27.28 -4.19 -13.56
CA MET A 217 27.43 -4.94 -12.30
C MET A 217 26.41 -6.08 -12.23
N SER A 218 26.68 -7.05 -11.35
CA SER A 218 25.77 -8.14 -11.03
C SER A 218 26.01 -8.64 -9.61
N VAL A 219 25.02 -9.34 -9.04
CA VAL A 219 25.21 -10.06 -7.77
C VAL A 219 25.92 -11.38 -8.07
N PRO A 220 27.12 -11.63 -7.54
CA PRO A 220 27.79 -12.93 -7.65
C PRO A 220 26.93 -14.04 -7.01
N VAL A 221 26.94 -15.25 -7.61
CA VAL A 221 26.15 -16.38 -7.11
C VAL A 221 26.42 -16.69 -5.64
N LYS A 222 27.68 -16.59 -5.19
CA LYS A 222 28.08 -16.82 -3.80
C LYS A 222 27.51 -15.80 -2.81
N TYR A 223 27.09 -14.63 -3.27
CA TYR A 223 26.46 -13.56 -2.47
C TYR A 223 24.96 -13.44 -2.70
N PHE A 224 24.36 -14.45 -3.36
CA PHE A 224 22.91 -14.56 -3.50
C PHE A 224 22.36 -15.56 -2.46
N TYR A 225 21.69 -15.05 -1.44
CA TYR A 225 21.21 -15.83 -0.30
C TYR A 225 19.70 -16.06 -0.40
N SER A 226 19.27 -17.30 -0.22
CA SER A 226 17.84 -17.66 -0.21
C SER A 226 17.35 -17.81 1.23
N ILE A 227 16.42 -16.96 1.65
CA ILE A 227 15.96 -16.82 3.04
C ILE A 227 14.45 -17.01 3.11
N ASP A 228 13.96 -17.64 4.18
CA ASP A 228 12.51 -17.70 4.46
C ASP A 228 12.08 -16.41 5.20
N PRO A 229 11.29 -15.51 4.57
CA PRO A 229 10.90 -14.24 5.17
C PRO A 229 9.92 -14.40 6.33
N THR A 230 9.25 -15.54 6.46
CA THR A 230 8.19 -15.78 7.47
C THR A 230 8.70 -16.38 8.78
N LYS A 231 9.96 -16.82 8.83
CA LYS A 231 10.56 -17.39 10.03
C LYS A 231 11.08 -16.30 10.96
N LEU A 232 10.28 -15.89 11.91
CA LEU A 232 10.60 -14.86 12.90
C LEU A 232 11.19 -15.42 14.21
N THR A 233 11.39 -16.74 14.32
CA THR A 233 11.93 -17.34 15.57
C THR A 233 13.39 -16.95 15.79
N PRO A 234 13.77 -16.53 17.02
CA PRO A 234 15.12 -16.08 17.34
C PRO A 234 16.22 -17.09 17.03
N ASP A 235 15.90 -18.37 17.02
CA ASP A 235 16.84 -19.49 16.86
C ASP A 235 16.89 -20.04 15.43
N SER A 236 16.10 -19.47 14.49
CA SER A 236 16.17 -19.90 13.10
C SER A 236 17.46 -19.39 12.46
N LYS A 237 18.35 -20.32 12.12
CA LYS A 237 19.52 -20.00 11.29
C LYS A 237 19.04 -19.36 9.98
N ILE A 238 19.60 -18.22 9.66
CA ILE A 238 19.29 -17.47 8.42
C ILE A 238 20.00 -18.05 7.21
N GLY A 239 21.02 -18.82 7.42
CA GLY A 239 21.86 -19.41 6.40
C GLY A 239 23.28 -19.60 6.92
N GLU A 240 24.10 -20.24 6.12
CA GLU A 240 25.54 -20.32 6.37
C GLU A 240 26.21 -19.18 5.60
N PHE A 241 26.87 -18.28 6.33
CA PHE A 241 27.66 -17.19 5.78
C PHE A 241 29.13 -17.48 6.08
N ASP A 242 29.96 -17.46 5.05
CA ASP A 242 31.41 -17.45 5.23
C ASP A 242 31.84 -16.05 5.67
N THR A 243 32.17 -15.91 6.97
CA THR A 243 32.59 -14.62 7.53
C THR A 243 33.93 -14.15 7.01
N ASN A 244 34.70 -15.01 6.33
CA ASN A 244 36.00 -14.64 5.71
C ASN A 244 35.83 -14.10 4.27
N ASP A 245 34.65 -14.29 3.65
CA ASP A 245 34.35 -13.80 2.31
C ASP A 245 32.93 -13.24 2.26
N LEU A 246 32.74 -12.06 2.83
CA LEU A 246 31.48 -11.32 2.83
C LEU A 246 31.42 -10.30 1.68
N PRO A 247 30.22 -9.95 1.21
CA PRO A 247 30.04 -8.77 0.39
C PRO A 247 30.19 -7.50 1.23
N ASP A 248 30.42 -6.35 0.59
CA ASP A 248 30.48 -5.06 1.26
C ASP A 248 29.13 -4.65 1.83
N ILE A 249 28.04 -5.04 1.15
CA ILE A 249 26.66 -4.75 1.51
C ILE A 249 25.74 -5.90 1.09
N ILE A 250 24.68 -6.17 1.88
CA ILE A 250 23.58 -7.04 1.48
C ILE A 250 22.29 -6.21 1.39
N PHE A 251 21.66 -6.20 0.21
CA PHE A 251 20.28 -5.76 0.07
C PHE A 251 19.33 -6.92 0.38
N CYS A 252 18.35 -6.68 1.24
CA CYS A 252 17.33 -7.64 1.66
C CYS A 252 15.98 -7.29 1.03
N GLU A 253 15.24 -8.29 0.56
CA GLU A 253 13.94 -8.09 -0.08
C GLU A 253 12.88 -7.56 0.87
N ASP A 254 13.04 -7.72 2.18
CA ASP A 254 12.21 -7.10 3.22
C ASP A 254 13.04 -6.79 4.48
N ASP A 255 12.47 -5.98 5.35
CA ASP A 255 13.12 -5.56 6.60
C ASP A 255 13.23 -6.70 7.62
N TYR A 256 12.33 -7.70 7.59
CA TYR A 256 12.45 -8.84 8.51
C TYR A 256 13.71 -9.65 8.24
N MET A 257 13.99 -9.89 6.96
CA MET A 257 15.25 -10.55 6.57
C MET A 257 16.45 -9.69 6.97
N ALA A 258 16.38 -8.37 6.75
CA ALA A 258 17.44 -7.43 7.10
C ALA A 258 17.75 -7.46 8.61
N LEU A 259 16.74 -7.31 9.46
CA LEU A 259 16.88 -7.32 10.92
C LEU A 259 17.44 -8.65 11.46
N ARG A 260 17.01 -9.76 10.86
CA ARG A 260 17.52 -11.09 11.23
C ARG A 260 18.98 -11.27 10.83
N LEU A 261 19.38 -10.78 9.64
CA LEU A 261 20.78 -10.79 9.21
C LEU A 261 21.64 -9.90 10.11
N MET A 262 21.20 -8.70 10.43
CA MET A 262 21.89 -7.81 11.37
C MET A 262 22.13 -8.52 12.71
N LYS A 263 21.10 -9.12 13.28
CA LYS A 263 21.21 -9.89 14.54
C LYS A 263 22.20 -11.04 14.44
N GLU A 264 22.19 -11.78 13.33
CA GLU A 264 23.12 -12.91 13.14
C GLU A 264 24.57 -12.44 13.00
N PHE A 265 24.80 -11.38 12.23
CA PHE A 265 26.16 -10.84 12.04
C PHE A 265 26.71 -10.24 13.33
N ILE A 266 25.92 -9.50 14.09
CA ILE A 266 26.32 -8.97 15.40
C ILE A 266 26.65 -10.11 16.37
N ARG A 267 25.88 -11.21 16.39
CA ARG A 267 26.18 -12.41 17.21
C ARG A 267 27.48 -13.10 16.81
N LYS A 268 27.90 -12.99 15.56
CA LYS A 268 29.16 -13.49 15.05
C LYS A 268 30.34 -12.53 15.28
N GLY A 269 30.07 -11.39 15.94
CA GLY A 269 31.10 -10.38 16.27
C GLY A 269 31.40 -9.40 15.13
N LEU A 270 30.56 -9.37 14.06
CA LEU A 270 30.71 -8.43 12.96
C LEU A 270 30.07 -7.08 13.30
N SER A 271 30.70 -6.01 12.88
CA SER A 271 30.24 -4.62 13.02
C SER A 271 29.46 -4.18 11.78
N ILE A 272 28.30 -3.62 11.99
CA ILE A 272 27.48 -3.00 10.94
C ILE A 272 27.53 -1.48 11.14
N PRO A 273 27.87 -0.69 10.13
CA PRO A 273 28.12 -1.06 8.74
C PRO A 273 29.59 -1.39 8.40
N ASN A 274 30.54 -1.38 9.38
CA ASN A 274 31.98 -1.36 9.09
C ASN A 274 32.51 -2.65 8.42
N ASP A 275 32.07 -3.83 8.88
CA ASP A 275 32.43 -5.12 8.26
C ASP A 275 31.48 -5.53 7.14
N ILE A 276 30.21 -5.17 7.27
CA ILE A 276 29.17 -5.43 6.30
C ILE A 276 28.02 -4.46 6.48
N ALA A 277 27.59 -3.80 5.40
CA ALA A 277 26.41 -2.96 5.40
C ALA A 277 25.13 -3.77 5.10
N ILE A 278 24.01 -3.33 5.61
CA ILE A 278 22.69 -3.96 5.37
C ILE A 278 21.66 -2.90 4.97
N MET A 279 20.88 -3.23 3.94
CA MET A 279 19.76 -2.41 3.50
C MET A 279 18.51 -3.27 3.34
N GLY A 280 17.37 -2.78 3.83
CA GLY A 280 16.08 -3.46 3.78
C GLY A 280 15.08 -2.86 2.78
N PHE A 281 13.83 -3.28 2.94
CA PHE A 281 12.67 -2.78 2.20
C PHE A 281 11.42 -2.94 3.09
N ASP A 282 10.57 -1.97 3.19
CA ASP A 282 9.25 -1.78 3.81
C ASP A 282 9.21 -0.60 4.78
N ASP A 283 10.31 -0.27 5.48
CA ASP A 283 10.41 0.76 6.53
C ASP A 283 9.51 0.43 7.73
N ILE A 284 9.62 -0.80 8.24
CA ILE A 284 8.90 -1.20 9.44
C ILE A 284 9.45 -0.51 10.70
N TYR A 285 8.57 -0.32 11.69
CA TYR A 285 8.93 0.40 12.91
C TYR A 285 10.10 -0.22 13.67
N GLU A 286 10.24 -1.53 13.65
CA GLU A 286 11.34 -2.26 14.29
C GLU A 286 12.72 -1.86 13.76
N GLY A 287 12.79 -1.32 12.53
CA GLY A 287 14.03 -0.84 11.92
C GLY A 287 14.69 0.32 12.65
N VAL A 288 13.92 1.13 13.40
CA VAL A 288 14.44 2.22 14.24
C VAL A 288 14.68 1.82 15.70
N LEU A 289 14.32 0.60 16.08
CA LEU A 289 14.52 0.08 17.44
C LEU A 289 15.82 -0.71 17.60
N VAL A 290 16.50 -1.00 16.50
CA VAL A 290 17.78 -1.71 16.50
C VAL A 290 18.95 -0.74 16.41
N THR A 291 20.14 -1.21 16.81
CA THR A 291 21.38 -0.43 16.66
C THR A 291 22.38 -1.28 15.88
N PRO A 292 22.89 -0.77 14.72
CA PRO A 292 22.53 0.51 14.07
C PRO A 292 21.11 0.50 13.49
N GLU A 293 20.48 1.69 13.33
CA GLU A 293 19.17 1.81 12.70
C GLU A 293 19.20 1.38 11.22
N LEU A 294 18.17 0.68 10.77
CA LEU A 294 18.11 0.08 9.43
C LEU A 294 17.84 1.11 8.32
N THR A 295 18.76 1.23 7.39
CA THR A 295 18.54 1.89 6.09
C THR A 295 17.64 1.02 5.23
N THR A 296 16.57 1.61 4.65
CA THR A 296 15.54 0.84 3.97
C THR A 296 14.82 1.64 2.87
N ILE A 297 13.92 0.98 2.17
CA ILE A 297 12.96 1.61 1.25
C ILE A 297 11.60 1.72 1.96
N HIS A 298 11.12 2.94 2.14
CA HIS A 298 9.82 3.23 2.73
C HIS A 298 8.67 2.90 1.79
N VAL A 299 7.72 2.09 2.27
CA VAL A 299 6.44 1.81 1.64
C VAL A 299 5.36 2.70 2.27
N PRO A 300 4.72 3.61 1.50
CA PRO A 300 3.73 4.54 2.05
C PRO A 300 2.35 3.89 2.22
N ILE A 301 2.20 3.05 3.26
CA ILE A 301 0.98 2.26 3.53
C ILE A 301 -0.27 3.12 3.53
N ASP A 302 -0.25 4.28 4.17
CA ASP A 302 -1.42 5.18 4.23
C ASP A 302 -1.84 5.69 2.85
N GLN A 303 -0.89 5.93 1.93
CA GLN A 303 -1.20 6.33 0.56
C GLN A 303 -1.78 5.16 -0.24
N ILE A 304 -1.26 3.94 -0.03
CA ILE A 304 -1.81 2.72 -0.62
C ILE A 304 -3.26 2.54 -0.18
N VAL A 305 -3.52 2.63 1.13
CA VAL A 305 -4.87 2.49 1.71
C VAL A 305 -5.83 3.54 1.17
N ASN A 306 -5.41 4.81 1.09
CA ASN A 306 -6.22 5.87 0.52
C ASN A 306 -6.58 5.58 -0.96
N GLN A 307 -5.61 5.12 -1.74
CA GLN A 307 -5.81 4.80 -3.16
C GLN A 307 -6.74 3.60 -3.35
N VAL A 308 -6.62 2.57 -2.52
CA VAL A 308 -7.52 1.40 -2.50
C VAL A 308 -8.98 1.82 -2.30
N ILE A 309 -9.23 2.69 -1.32
CA ILE A 309 -10.58 3.21 -1.03
C ILE A 309 -11.09 4.06 -2.18
N LEU A 310 -10.25 4.91 -2.77
CA LEU A 310 -10.64 5.75 -3.93
C LEU A 310 -11.01 4.91 -5.15
N GLN A 311 -10.28 3.85 -5.46
CA GLN A 311 -10.62 2.95 -6.56
C GLN A 311 -11.95 2.23 -6.30
N LEU A 312 -12.16 1.69 -5.10
CA LEU A 312 -13.41 1.03 -4.75
C LEU A 312 -14.61 2.00 -4.84
N GLN A 313 -14.44 3.24 -4.38
CA GLN A 313 -15.45 4.29 -4.52
C GLN A 313 -15.71 4.65 -5.99
N GLY A 314 -14.68 4.65 -6.82
CA GLY A 314 -14.77 4.87 -8.26
C GLY A 314 -15.61 3.79 -8.94
N GLN A 315 -15.34 2.51 -8.66
CA GLN A 315 -16.13 1.37 -9.17
C GLN A 315 -17.62 1.48 -8.79
N VAL A 316 -17.93 1.87 -7.56
CA VAL A 316 -19.31 2.03 -7.08
C VAL A 316 -20.00 3.24 -7.71
N ALA A 317 -19.26 4.29 -8.04
CA ALA A 317 -19.81 5.54 -8.55
C ALA A 317 -20.01 5.56 -10.06
N ASP A 318 -19.18 4.83 -10.79
CA ASP A 318 -19.14 4.82 -12.26
C ASP A 318 -19.42 3.42 -12.80
N THR A 319 -20.54 3.28 -13.50
CA THR A 319 -20.96 2.01 -14.14
C THR A 319 -20.11 1.63 -15.35
N ASN A 320 -19.32 2.58 -15.87
CA ASN A 320 -18.40 2.37 -16.98
C ASN A 320 -16.94 2.36 -16.49
N TRP A 321 -16.71 1.95 -15.24
CA TRP A 321 -15.38 1.86 -14.67
C TRP A 321 -14.50 0.88 -15.44
N GLU A 322 -13.34 1.38 -15.83
CA GLU A 322 -12.27 0.53 -16.39
C GLU A 322 -11.26 0.19 -15.30
N PRO A 323 -10.83 -1.08 -15.17
CA PRO A 323 -9.88 -1.50 -14.16
C PRO A 323 -8.57 -0.71 -14.19
N GLN A 324 -8.08 -0.34 -13.02
CA GLN A 324 -6.90 0.49 -12.85
C GLN A 324 -5.80 -0.24 -12.07
N LYS A 325 -4.57 -0.02 -12.46
CA LYS A 325 -3.38 -0.57 -11.81
C LYS A 325 -2.56 0.57 -11.22
N CYS A 326 -2.61 0.73 -9.90
CA CYS A 326 -1.91 1.80 -9.21
C CYS A 326 -0.67 1.27 -8.48
N LEU A 327 0.50 1.75 -8.88
CA LEU A 327 1.78 1.50 -8.23
C LEU A 327 2.20 2.75 -7.46
N VAL A 328 2.08 2.72 -6.13
CA VAL A 328 2.40 3.87 -5.28
C VAL A 328 3.92 3.97 -5.12
N SER A 329 4.47 5.15 -5.41
CA SER A 329 5.91 5.39 -5.35
C SER A 329 6.45 5.20 -3.93
N THR A 330 7.64 4.59 -3.86
CA THR A 330 8.41 4.39 -2.64
C THR A 330 9.50 5.45 -2.50
N ARG A 331 10.16 5.53 -1.37
CA ARG A 331 11.29 6.43 -1.14
C ARG A 331 12.39 5.77 -0.32
N LEU A 332 13.62 6.20 -0.53
CA LEU A 332 14.76 5.79 0.29
C LEU A 332 14.69 6.45 1.68
N VAL A 333 15.04 5.69 2.70
CA VAL A 333 15.27 6.15 4.08
C VAL A 333 16.66 5.73 4.50
N GLU A 334 17.58 6.69 4.46
CA GLU A 334 18.96 6.49 4.91
C GLU A 334 19.04 6.56 6.44
N ARG A 335 19.71 5.56 7.05
CA ARG A 335 19.99 5.47 8.48
C ARG A 335 21.42 4.96 8.69
N GLU A 336 21.69 4.23 9.77
CA GLU A 336 23.02 3.91 10.25
C GLU A 336 23.60 2.58 9.72
N SER A 337 22.76 1.70 9.14
CA SER A 337 23.19 0.34 8.76
C SER A 337 23.99 0.26 7.45
N MET A 338 24.29 1.42 6.82
CA MET A 338 25.17 1.51 5.65
C MET A 338 25.88 2.87 5.55
#